data_3bc5a9b0401906755bba88c55c0e16fc
#
_entry.id   3bc5a9b0401906755bba88c55c0e16fc
#
_cell.length_a   1.000
_cell.length_b   1.000
_cell.length_c   1.000
_cell.angle_alpha   90.00
_cell.angle_beta   90.00
_cell.angle_gamma   90.00
#
_symmetry.space_group_name_H-M   'P 1'
#
loop_
_entity.id
_entity.type
_entity.pdbx_description
1 polymer ?
#
loop_
_entity_poly.entity_id
_entity_poly.type
_entity_poly.pdbx_seq_one_letter_code
_entity_poly.pdbx_strand_id
1 'polypeptide(L)'
;MIVKEEFLNQLRQLFCLNLYEVKIWTALLSRGVSTAGELSEISDVPRSRTYDVLESLEKKGFIVMKLGKPLNYVAVEPGEVVERSKKLVNRDAKEQVKKLEGLRGGDVLGELESLFKQGIEFVEPSDLSGALRGRHNIYTHMETMIKNAKKSVYLMTSSKGLIRKSEALKSTMQALAKKGVDIRIAAPLDKDSLEVAKEFGEFAKVKAVDKMDARFCIVDEQELVFMVMDDKDVHPTYDVGIWVNTPYFSAAMGNLFNMAWKNMKDVSVASKSL
;
A
#
# COMPACT_ATOMS: atom_id res chain seq x y z
N MET A 1 20.06 -1.38 -32.41
CA MET A 1 18.85 -1.21 -31.58
C MET A 1 18.45 0.27 -31.63
N ILE A 2 17.23 0.58 -32.06
CA ILE A 2 16.78 1.96 -32.35
C ILE A 2 16.40 2.73 -31.09
N VAL A 3 16.26 2.04 -29.95
CA VAL A 3 15.69 2.58 -28.70
C VAL A 3 16.64 2.37 -27.54
N LYS A 4 16.81 3.39 -26.68
CA LYS A 4 17.66 3.32 -25.48
C LYS A 4 17.11 2.30 -24.48
N GLU A 5 17.98 1.60 -23.78
CA GLU A 5 17.65 0.57 -22.82
C GLU A 5 16.79 1.09 -21.65
N GLU A 6 17.05 2.32 -21.21
CA GLU A 6 16.24 3.00 -20.18
C GLU A 6 14.77 3.12 -20.61
N PHE A 7 14.50 3.49 -21.86
CA PHE A 7 13.14 3.61 -22.38
C PHE A 7 12.45 2.25 -22.50
N LEU A 8 13.17 1.19 -22.90
CA LEU A 8 12.63 -0.17 -22.90
C LEU A 8 12.23 -0.62 -21.48
N ASN A 9 13.05 -0.30 -20.47
CA ASN A 9 12.75 -0.62 -19.09
C ASN A 9 11.54 0.16 -18.55
N GLN A 10 11.40 1.41 -18.95
CA GLN A 10 10.23 2.22 -18.60
C GLN A 10 8.94 1.63 -19.21
N LEU A 11 8.95 1.24 -20.48
CA LEU A 11 7.82 0.60 -21.14
C LEU A 11 7.47 -0.76 -20.49
N ARG A 12 8.46 -1.53 -20.09
CA ARG A 12 8.25 -2.80 -19.37
C ARG A 12 7.48 -2.60 -18.08
N GLN A 13 7.85 -1.59 -17.32
CA GLN A 13 7.17 -1.28 -16.04
C GLN A 13 5.75 -0.76 -16.26
N LEU A 14 5.57 0.19 -17.18
CA LEU A 14 4.27 0.83 -17.43
C LEU A 14 3.23 -0.14 -17.98
N PHE A 15 3.64 -1.04 -18.88
CA PHE A 15 2.71 -1.94 -19.58
C PHE A 15 2.77 -3.39 -19.08
N CYS A 16 3.53 -3.68 -18.04
CA CYS A 16 3.75 -5.04 -17.53
C CYS A 16 4.20 -6.01 -18.61
N LEU A 17 5.10 -5.57 -19.49
CA LEU A 17 5.67 -6.35 -20.57
C LEU A 17 7.00 -6.96 -20.18
N ASN A 18 7.32 -8.15 -20.73
CA ASN A 18 8.66 -8.70 -20.65
C ASN A 18 9.62 -8.04 -21.67
N LEU A 19 10.91 -8.32 -21.55
CA LEU A 19 11.92 -7.69 -22.41
C LEU A 19 11.72 -7.98 -23.90
N TYR A 20 11.34 -9.21 -24.27
CA TYR A 20 11.12 -9.58 -25.66
C TYR A 20 9.86 -8.93 -26.23
N GLU A 21 8.80 -8.83 -25.43
CA GLU A 21 7.58 -8.13 -25.82
C GLU A 21 7.84 -6.66 -26.16
N VAL A 22 8.59 -5.95 -25.31
CA VAL A 22 8.91 -4.54 -25.55
C VAL A 22 9.82 -4.38 -26.79
N LYS A 23 10.82 -5.24 -26.96
CA LYS A 23 11.69 -5.22 -28.13
C LYS A 23 10.94 -5.43 -29.45
N ILE A 24 10.06 -6.42 -29.51
CA ILE A 24 9.24 -6.70 -30.70
C ILE A 24 8.23 -5.59 -30.95
N TRP A 25 7.55 -5.10 -29.91
CA TRP A 25 6.58 -4.03 -30.05
C TRP A 25 7.21 -2.73 -30.56
N THR A 26 8.35 -2.31 -30.00
CA THR A 26 9.07 -1.11 -30.44
C THR A 26 9.64 -1.27 -31.87
N ALA A 27 10.10 -2.47 -32.23
CA ALA A 27 10.52 -2.77 -33.61
C ALA A 27 9.34 -2.64 -34.58
N LEU A 28 8.16 -3.16 -34.20
CA LEU A 28 6.98 -3.09 -35.05
C LEU A 28 6.43 -1.65 -35.15
N LEU A 29 6.46 -0.87 -34.07
CA LEU A 29 6.10 0.57 -34.08
C LEU A 29 6.98 1.36 -35.05
N SER A 30 8.28 1.02 -35.17
CA SER A 30 9.20 1.70 -36.05
C SER A 30 9.02 1.34 -37.54
N ARG A 31 8.44 0.18 -37.84
CA ARG A 31 8.26 -0.34 -39.21
C ARG A 31 6.82 -0.22 -39.70
N GLY A 32 5.86 -0.17 -38.81
CA GLY A 32 4.43 -0.16 -39.12
C GLY A 32 3.84 -1.53 -39.42
N VAL A 33 4.37 -2.25 -40.44
CA VAL A 33 3.93 -3.61 -40.84
C VAL A 33 5.15 -4.47 -41.06
N SER A 34 5.19 -5.66 -40.45
CA SER A 34 6.30 -6.58 -40.56
C SER A 34 5.89 -8.04 -40.37
N THR A 35 6.67 -8.93 -40.91
CA THR A 35 6.60 -10.39 -40.69
C THR A 35 7.31 -10.77 -39.37
N ALA A 36 7.02 -11.97 -38.86
CA ALA A 36 7.72 -12.49 -37.67
C ALA A 36 9.24 -12.64 -37.89
N GLY A 37 9.67 -13.00 -39.13
CA GLY A 37 11.08 -13.12 -39.46
C GLY A 37 11.81 -11.79 -39.40
N GLU A 38 11.27 -10.74 -40.01
CA GLU A 38 11.83 -9.38 -39.97
C GLU A 38 11.88 -8.83 -38.54
N LEU A 39 10.82 -9.08 -37.75
CA LEU A 39 10.78 -8.63 -36.36
C LEU A 39 11.84 -9.34 -35.50
N SER A 40 12.08 -10.63 -35.72
CA SER A 40 13.16 -11.36 -35.04
C SER A 40 14.52 -10.71 -35.30
N GLU A 41 14.82 -10.36 -36.54
CA GLU A 41 16.11 -9.74 -36.93
C GLU A 41 16.25 -8.32 -36.33
N ILE A 42 15.21 -7.48 -36.44
CA ILE A 42 15.25 -6.08 -35.99
C ILE A 42 15.31 -5.97 -34.47
N SER A 43 14.55 -6.82 -33.79
CA SER A 43 14.41 -6.76 -32.32
C SER A 43 15.52 -7.54 -31.59
N ASP A 44 16.34 -8.30 -32.30
CA ASP A 44 17.32 -9.22 -31.71
C ASP A 44 16.63 -10.18 -30.67
N VAL A 45 15.49 -10.74 -31.09
CA VAL A 45 14.75 -11.76 -30.35
C VAL A 45 14.83 -13.07 -31.13
N PRO A 46 15.19 -14.20 -30.48
CA PRO A 46 15.30 -15.48 -31.17
C PRO A 46 14.02 -15.86 -31.92
N ARG A 47 14.17 -16.33 -33.17
CA ARG A 47 13.02 -16.66 -34.04
C ARG A 47 12.05 -17.66 -33.42
N SER A 48 12.54 -18.61 -32.64
CA SER A 48 11.74 -19.58 -31.91
C SER A 48 10.84 -18.94 -30.84
N ARG A 49 11.24 -17.76 -30.31
CA ARG A 49 10.47 -17.01 -29.30
C ARG A 49 9.55 -15.94 -29.89
N THR A 50 9.86 -15.49 -31.11
CA THR A 50 9.14 -14.38 -31.74
C THR A 50 7.66 -14.69 -31.91
N TYR A 51 7.30 -15.90 -32.29
CA TYR A 51 5.89 -16.30 -32.47
C TYR A 51 5.13 -16.28 -31.14
N ASP A 52 5.69 -16.84 -30.07
CA ASP A 52 5.09 -16.84 -28.74
C ASP A 52 4.89 -15.40 -28.22
N VAL A 53 5.89 -14.54 -28.47
CA VAL A 53 5.84 -13.12 -28.09
C VAL A 53 4.79 -12.35 -28.87
N LEU A 54 4.69 -12.58 -30.18
CA LEU A 54 3.67 -11.96 -31.03
C LEU A 54 2.26 -12.39 -30.60
N GLU A 55 2.05 -13.67 -30.32
CA GLU A 55 0.77 -14.17 -29.79
C GLU A 55 0.43 -13.49 -28.44
N SER A 56 1.43 -13.34 -27.57
CA SER A 56 1.22 -12.65 -26.28
C SER A 56 0.85 -11.18 -26.48
N LEU A 57 1.56 -10.47 -27.36
CA LEU A 57 1.27 -9.06 -27.67
C LEU A 57 -0.11 -8.88 -28.32
N GLU A 58 -0.54 -9.82 -29.17
CA GLU A 58 -1.86 -9.83 -29.76
C GLU A 58 -2.95 -10.02 -28.68
N LYS A 59 -2.80 -11.02 -27.80
CA LYS A 59 -3.70 -11.26 -26.67
C LYS A 59 -3.81 -10.05 -25.75
N LYS A 60 -2.72 -9.33 -25.53
CA LYS A 60 -2.69 -8.09 -24.75
C LYS A 60 -3.24 -6.87 -25.52
N GLY A 61 -3.48 -7.01 -26.83
CA GLY A 61 -4.06 -5.96 -27.67
C GLY A 61 -3.08 -4.89 -28.13
N PHE A 62 -1.77 -5.19 -28.16
CA PHE A 62 -0.69 -4.29 -28.62
C PHE A 62 -0.50 -4.33 -30.12
N ILE A 63 -0.83 -5.46 -30.75
CA ILE A 63 -0.67 -5.68 -32.17
C ILE A 63 -1.90 -6.37 -32.74
N VAL A 64 -2.02 -6.32 -34.06
CA VAL A 64 -3.07 -7.03 -34.82
C VAL A 64 -2.38 -7.86 -35.90
N MET A 65 -2.83 -9.09 -36.06
CA MET A 65 -2.39 -9.97 -37.15
C MET A 65 -3.19 -9.65 -38.43
N LYS A 66 -2.46 -9.38 -39.50
CA LYS A 66 -3.03 -9.20 -40.82
C LYS A 66 -2.85 -10.49 -41.64
N LEU A 67 -3.95 -11.11 -42.01
CA LEU A 67 -3.93 -12.32 -42.82
C LEU A 67 -3.32 -12.07 -44.17
N GLY A 68 -2.40 -12.95 -44.55
CA GLY A 68 -1.66 -12.89 -45.85
C GLY A 68 -0.65 -14.01 -45.95
N LYS A 69 0.02 -14.10 -47.10
CA LYS A 69 1.15 -15.02 -47.33
C LYS A 69 2.35 -14.15 -47.76
N PRO A 70 3.32 -13.87 -46.88
CA PRO A 70 3.41 -14.28 -45.44
C PRO A 70 2.44 -13.54 -44.51
N LEU A 71 2.27 -14.07 -43.29
CA LEU A 71 1.53 -13.41 -42.18
C LEU A 71 2.25 -12.13 -41.77
N ASN A 72 1.53 -11.04 -41.68
CA ASN A 72 2.02 -9.74 -41.26
C ASN A 72 1.42 -9.30 -39.94
N TYR A 73 2.16 -8.53 -39.20
CA TYR A 73 1.74 -7.94 -37.93
C TYR A 73 1.75 -6.41 -38.03
N VAL A 74 0.79 -5.77 -37.39
CA VAL A 74 0.63 -4.32 -37.38
C VAL A 74 0.54 -3.85 -35.93
N ALA A 75 1.27 -2.81 -35.58
CA ALA A 75 1.16 -2.22 -34.26
C ALA A 75 -0.17 -1.46 -34.13
N VAL A 76 -0.81 -1.60 -32.97
CA VAL A 76 -1.94 -0.76 -32.59
C VAL A 76 -1.39 0.62 -32.23
N GLU A 77 -2.17 1.67 -32.47
CA GLU A 77 -1.80 3.03 -32.13
C GLU A 77 -1.49 3.15 -30.62
N PRO A 78 -0.38 3.79 -30.22
CA PRO A 78 0.03 3.85 -28.82
C PRO A 78 -1.05 4.41 -27.88
N GLY A 79 -1.82 5.42 -28.30
CA GLY A 79 -2.93 5.96 -27.54
C GLY A 79 -4.02 4.92 -27.27
N GLU A 80 -4.36 4.11 -28.26
CA GLU A 80 -5.33 3.03 -28.11
C GLU A 80 -4.78 1.90 -27.21
N VAL A 81 -3.48 1.60 -27.32
CA VAL A 81 -2.83 0.61 -26.41
C VAL A 81 -2.94 1.03 -24.97
N VAL A 82 -2.74 2.32 -24.65
CA VAL A 82 -2.91 2.83 -23.29
C VAL A 82 -4.33 2.60 -22.78
N GLU A 83 -5.35 2.91 -23.57
CA GLU A 83 -6.75 2.71 -23.15
C GLU A 83 -7.11 1.23 -23.01
N ARG A 84 -6.61 0.36 -23.87
CA ARG A 84 -6.77 -1.11 -23.76
C ARG A 84 -6.08 -1.64 -22.50
N SER A 85 -4.86 -1.21 -22.23
CA SER A 85 -4.10 -1.61 -21.04
C SER A 85 -4.80 -1.17 -19.74
N LYS A 86 -5.33 0.05 -19.68
CA LYS A 86 -6.13 0.52 -18.54
C LYS A 86 -7.37 -0.36 -18.30
N LYS A 87 -8.09 -0.71 -19.37
CA LYS A 87 -9.26 -1.59 -19.26
C LYS A 87 -8.86 -2.99 -18.78
N LEU A 88 -7.77 -3.54 -19.28
CA LEU A 88 -7.26 -4.85 -18.89
C LEU A 88 -6.89 -4.88 -17.39
N VAL A 89 -6.08 -3.93 -16.94
CA VAL A 89 -5.69 -3.81 -15.53
C VAL A 89 -6.91 -3.69 -14.61
N ASN A 90 -7.88 -2.86 -14.96
CA ASN A 90 -9.09 -2.71 -14.17
C ASN A 90 -9.94 -3.99 -14.12
N ARG A 91 -10.03 -4.73 -15.22
CA ARG A 91 -10.73 -6.01 -15.29
C ARG A 91 -10.04 -7.05 -14.40
N ASP A 92 -8.73 -7.19 -14.56
CA ASP A 92 -7.94 -8.19 -13.85
C ASP A 92 -7.92 -7.89 -12.33
N ALA A 93 -7.83 -6.62 -11.96
CA ALA A 93 -7.95 -6.19 -10.57
C ALA A 93 -9.33 -6.54 -9.97
N LYS A 94 -10.42 -6.26 -10.69
CA LYS A 94 -11.78 -6.61 -10.24
C LYS A 94 -11.96 -8.13 -10.09
N GLU A 95 -11.42 -8.90 -11.04
CA GLU A 95 -11.48 -10.36 -10.97
C GLU A 95 -10.68 -10.91 -9.79
N GLN A 96 -9.49 -10.35 -9.54
CA GLN A 96 -8.67 -10.72 -8.41
C GLN A 96 -9.34 -10.37 -7.08
N VAL A 97 -9.91 -9.18 -6.95
CA VAL A 97 -10.69 -8.79 -5.77
C VAL A 97 -11.83 -9.76 -5.53
N LYS A 98 -12.61 -10.10 -6.58
CA LYS A 98 -13.71 -11.07 -6.47
C LYS A 98 -13.25 -12.45 -6.01
N LYS A 99 -12.08 -12.92 -6.49
CA LYS A 99 -11.49 -14.20 -6.05
C LYS A 99 -11.12 -14.15 -4.56
N LEU A 100 -10.52 -13.04 -4.11
CA LEU A 100 -10.16 -12.85 -2.70
C LEU A 100 -11.40 -12.72 -1.80
N GLU A 101 -12.42 -12.01 -2.26
CA GLU A 101 -13.70 -11.92 -1.53
C GLU A 101 -14.38 -13.29 -1.39
N GLY A 102 -14.27 -14.13 -2.43
CA GLY A 102 -14.78 -15.50 -2.41
C GLY A 102 -14.08 -16.46 -1.44
N LEU A 103 -12.89 -16.08 -0.91
CA LEU A 103 -12.22 -16.84 0.14
C LEU A 103 -12.91 -16.71 1.51
N ARG A 104 -13.71 -15.65 1.72
CA ARG A 104 -14.42 -15.45 2.98
C ARG A 104 -15.49 -16.53 3.18
N GLY A 105 -15.30 -17.35 4.22
CA GLY A 105 -16.20 -18.47 4.54
C GLY A 105 -15.99 -19.74 3.70
N GLY A 106 -14.92 -19.78 2.88
CA GLY A 106 -14.54 -20.97 2.12
C GLY A 106 -13.56 -21.87 2.89
N ASP A 107 -13.46 -23.11 2.46
CA ASP A 107 -12.59 -24.12 3.08
C ASP A 107 -11.12 -23.69 3.16
N VAL A 108 -10.63 -23.01 2.11
CA VAL A 108 -9.24 -22.51 2.06
C VAL A 108 -8.94 -21.52 3.17
N LEU A 109 -9.85 -20.58 3.47
CA LEU A 109 -9.67 -19.65 4.57
C LEU A 109 -9.76 -20.37 5.92
N GLY A 110 -10.66 -21.35 6.05
CA GLY A 110 -10.76 -22.20 7.23
C GLY A 110 -9.49 -23.00 7.51
N GLU A 111 -8.84 -23.56 6.48
CA GLU A 111 -7.55 -24.22 6.61
C GLU A 111 -6.44 -23.25 7.03
N LEU A 112 -6.37 -22.07 6.43
CA LEU A 112 -5.41 -21.02 6.82
C LEU A 112 -5.62 -20.55 8.26
N GLU A 113 -6.87 -20.37 8.69
CA GLU A 113 -7.21 -20.02 10.07
C GLU A 113 -6.83 -21.15 11.04
N SER A 114 -7.00 -22.40 10.63
CA SER A 114 -6.59 -23.57 11.44
C SER A 114 -5.07 -23.63 11.60
N LEU A 115 -4.32 -23.43 10.51
CA LEU A 115 -2.86 -23.35 10.55
C LEU A 115 -2.37 -22.18 11.42
N PHE A 116 -3.03 -21.04 11.32
CA PHE A 116 -2.72 -19.88 12.14
C PHE A 116 -2.96 -20.16 13.63
N LYS A 117 -4.08 -20.78 13.99
CA LYS A 117 -4.38 -21.17 15.37
C LYS A 117 -3.40 -22.20 15.92
N GLN A 118 -3.01 -23.20 15.11
CA GLN A 118 -1.97 -24.18 15.50
C GLN A 118 -0.62 -23.48 15.75
N GLY A 119 -0.27 -22.47 14.93
CA GLY A 119 0.94 -21.65 15.15
C GLY A 119 0.88 -20.82 16.43
N ILE A 120 -0.30 -20.37 16.85
CA ILE A 120 -0.49 -19.55 18.07
C ILE A 120 -0.38 -20.42 19.34
N GLU A 121 -0.78 -21.70 19.31
CA GLU A 121 -0.65 -22.60 20.47
C GLU A 121 0.82 -22.86 20.90
N PHE A 122 1.78 -22.59 20.00
CA PHE A 122 3.22 -22.68 20.27
C PHE A 122 3.88 -21.32 20.61
N VAL A 123 3.09 -20.27 20.83
CA VAL A 123 3.62 -18.94 21.14
C VAL A 123 4.11 -18.93 22.60
N GLU A 124 5.43 -19.01 22.77
CA GLU A 124 6.06 -18.69 24.04
C GLU A 124 5.84 -17.22 24.41
N PRO A 125 5.88 -16.84 25.71
CA PRO A 125 5.73 -15.44 26.13
C PRO A 125 6.65 -14.44 25.40
N SER A 126 7.80 -14.91 24.88
CA SER A 126 8.73 -14.17 24.03
C SER A 126 8.16 -13.77 22.65
N ASP A 127 7.07 -14.42 22.19
CA ASP A 127 6.47 -14.16 20.90
C ASP A 127 5.32 -13.12 20.94
N LEU A 128 5.14 -12.48 22.10
CA LEU A 128 4.17 -11.37 22.26
C LEU A 128 4.64 -10.05 21.62
N SER A 129 5.67 -10.10 20.80
CA SER A 129 6.20 -8.93 20.09
C SER A 129 6.71 -9.29 18.71
N GLY A 130 6.65 -8.33 17.79
CA GLY A 130 7.13 -8.50 16.43
C GLY A 130 7.69 -7.22 15.84
N ALA A 131 8.69 -7.35 14.95
CA ALA A 131 9.21 -6.23 14.19
C ALA A 131 8.48 -6.12 12.83
N LEU A 132 7.97 -4.94 12.54
CA LEU A 132 7.30 -4.60 11.30
C LEU A 132 8.23 -3.72 10.47
N ARG A 133 8.53 -4.11 9.24
CA ARG A 133 9.38 -3.34 8.33
C ARG A 133 8.57 -2.76 7.18
N GLY A 134 8.81 -1.49 6.90
CA GLY A 134 8.13 -0.72 5.88
C GLY A 134 6.85 -0.05 6.39
N ARG A 135 6.72 1.24 6.08
CA ARG A 135 5.63 2.09 6.57
C ARG A 135 4.23 1.55 6.19
N HIS A 136 4.10 1.00 4.99
CA HIS A 136 2.85 0.40 4.54
C HIS A 136 2.44 -0.78 5.44
N ASN A 137 3.36 -1.70 5.72
CA ASN A 137 3.09 -2.86 6.58
C ASN A 137 2.74 -2.44 8.01
N ILE A 138 3.44 -1.42 8.53
CA ILE A 138 3.14 -0.84 9.85
C ILE A 138 1.70 -0.29 9.88
N TYR A 139 1.29 0.46 8.85
CA TYR A 139 -0.06 1.05 8.80
C TYR A 139 -1.15 0.00 8.61
N THR A 140 -0.92 -1.02 7.79
CA THR A 140 -1.83 -2.16 7.63
C THR A 140 -2.03 -2.92 8.94
N HIS A 141 -0.94 -3.14 9.68
CA HIS A 141 -1.02 -3.77 11.00
C HIS A 141 -1.76 -2.89 12.01
N MET A 142 -1.44 -1.59 12.06
CA MET A 142 -2.17 -0.63 12.89
C MET A 142 -3.67 -0.60 12.57
N GLU A 143 -4.04 -0.63 11.29
CA GLU A 143 -5.44 -0.67 10.87
C GLU A 143 -6.14 -1.93 11.40
N THR A 144 -5.47 -3.07 11.34
CA THR A 144 -5.99 -4.34 11.86
C THR A 144 -6.20 -4.28 13.38
N MET A 145 -5.22 -3.76 14.13
CA MET A 145 -5.36 -3.55 15.59
C MET A 145 -6.53 -2.60 15.89
N ILE A 146 -6.59 -1.46 15.21
CA ILE A 146 -7.64 -0.44 15.41
C ILE A 146 -9.02 -1.03 15.10
N LYS A 147 -9.19 -1.78 14.01
CA LYS A 147 -10.48 -2.44 13.66
C LYS A 147 -11.04 -3.31 14.79
N ASN A 148 -10.18 -3.88 15.60
CA ASN A 148 -10.54 -4.78 16.69
C ASN A 148 -10.76 -4.03 18.02
N ALA A 149 -10.54 -2.72 18.07
CA ALA A 149 -10.68 -1.90 19.28
C ALA A 149 -12.10 -1.93 19.84
N LYS A 150 -12.20 -2.09 21.16
CA LYS A 150 -13.46 -2.16 21.91
C LYS A 150 -13.63 -0.99 22.90
N LYS A 151 -12.53 -0.41 23.39
CA LYS A 151 -12.53 0.60 24.46
C LYS A 151 -11.86 1.89 24.04
N SER A 152 -10.62 1.82 23.54
CA SER A 152 -9.81 3.02 23.33
C SER A 152 -8.76 2.84 22.22
N VAL A 153 -8.47 3.95 21.53
CA VAL A 153 -7.34 4.07 20.59
C VAL A 153 -6.58 5.36 20.92
N TYR A 154 -5.32 5.23 21.32
CA TYR A 154 -4.45 6.36 21.59
C TYR A 154 -3.35 6.41 20.54
N LEU A 155 -3.30 7.48 19.77
CA LEU A 155 -2.35 7.68 18.68
C LEU A 155 -1.48 8.90 18.97
N MET A 156 -0.16 8.71 19.00
CA MET A 156 0.82 9.78 18.96
C MET A 156 1.62 9.70 17.67
N THR A 157 1.79 10.83 16.98
CA THR A 157 2.44 10.84 15.67
C THR A 157 3.07 12.20 15.38
N SER A 158 3.93 12.27 14.35
CA SER A 158 4.44 13.54 13.81
C SER A 158 3.36 14.27 13.01
N SER A 159 3.56 15.56 12.72
CA SER A 159 2.70 16.37 11.85
C SER A 159 2.49 15.72 10.48
N LYS A 160 3.55 15.37 9.76
CA LYS A 160 3.48 14.63 8.49
C LYS A 160 2.87 13.23 8.66
N GLY A 161 3.11 12.59 9.80
CA GLY A 161 2.52 11.30 10.14
C GLY A 161 1.02 11.37 10.35
N LEU A 162 0.48 12.48 10.85
CA LEU A 162 -0.95 12.71 10.99
C LEU A 162 -1.65 12.75 9.62
N ILE A 163 -1.09 13.50 8.67
CA ILE A 163 -1.61 13.59 7.30
C ILE A 163 -1.65 12.20 6.65
N ARG A 164 -0.53 11.47 6.67
CA ARG A 164 -0.46 10.13 6.07
C ARG A 164 -1.41 9.13 6.72
N LYS A 165 -1.60 9.21 8.03
CA LYS A 165 -2.52 8.32 8.76
C LYS A 165 -3.99 8.68 8.54
N SER A 166 -4.31 9.91 8.17
CA SER A 166 -5.68 10.26 7.78
C SER A 166 -6.13 9.47 6.55
N GLU A 167 -5.28 9.33 5.56
CA GLU A 167 -5.59 8.56 4.36
C GLU A 167 -5.82 7.06 4.67
N ALA A 168 -5.02 6.51 5.58
CA ALA A 168 -5.05 5.07 5.86
C ALA A 168 -6.07 4.67 6.94
N LEU A 169 -6.28 5.48 7.97
CA LEU A 169 -6.96 5.07 9.20
C LEU A 169 -8.25 5.84 9.53
N LYS A 170 -8.51 6.98 8.86
CA LYS A 170 -9.63 7.87 9.19
C LYS A 170 -10.98 7.15 9.16
N SER A 171 -11.26 6.42 8.09
CA SER A 171 -12.55 5.71 7.92
C SER A 171 -12.78 4.66 9.01
N THR A 172 -11.74 3.92 9.35
CA THR A 172 -11.78 2.89 10.40
C THR A 172 -12.01 3.52 11.78
N MET A 173 -11.29 4.60 12.12
CA MET A 173 -11.47 5.31 13.37
C MET A 173 -12.86 5.96 13.48
N GLN A 174 -13.36 6.54 12.39
CA GLN A 174 -14.70 7.14 12.37
C GLN A 174 -15.80 6.11 12.63
N ALA A 175 -15.66 4.90 12.06
CA ALA A 175 -16.58 3.81 12.32
C ALA A 175 -16.55 3.35 13.80
N LEU A 176 -15.38 3.35 14.44
CA LEU A 176 -15.21 2.99 15.85
C LEU A 176 -15.73 4.07 16.79
N ALA A 177 -15.53 5.34 16.47
CA ALA A 177 -16.07 6.46 17.24
C ALA A 177 -17.61 6.38 17.33
N LYS A 178 -18.29 6.00 16.23
CA LYS A 178 -19.74 5.74 16.22
C LYS A 178 -20.16 4.58 17.14
N LYS A 179 -19.24 3.66 17.46
CA LYS A 179 -19.45 2.56 18.40
C LYS A 179 -19.09 2.92 19.85
N GLY A 180 -18.68 4.17 20.10
CA GLY A 180 -18.34 4.66 21.43
C GLY A 180 -16.91 4.41 21.89
N VAL A 181 -15.99 4.02 20.98
CA VAL A 181 -14.57 3.88 21.30
C VAL A 181 -13.95 5.25 21.57
N ASP A 182 -13.19 5.40 22.68
CA ASP A 182 -12.49 6.65 23.01
C ASP A 182 -11.22 6.79 22.15
N ILE A 183 -11.27 7.69 21.19
CA ILE A 183 -10.16 7.93 20.27
C ILE A 183 -9.48 9.24 20.64
N ARG A 184 -8.17 9.16 20.94
CA ARG A 184 -7.32 10.30 21.28
C ARG A 184 -6.12 10.35 20.35
N ILE A 185 -5.89 11.52 19.75
CA ILE A 185 -4.80 11.75 18.80
C ILE A 185 -3.95 12.91 19.27
N ALA A 186 -2.64 12.71 19.38
CA ALA A 186 -1.67 13.72 19.75
C ALA A 186 -0.63 13.88 18.62
N ALA A 187 -0.41 15.10 18.17
CA ALA A 187 0.63 15.40 17.18
C ALA A 187 1.12 16.86 17.32
N PRO A 188 2.38 17.15 16.95
CA PRO A 188 2.78 18.52 16.63
C PRO A 188 1.93 19.00 15.45
N LEU A 189 1.43 20.23 15.53
CA LEU A 189 0.60 20.81 14.46
C LEU A 189 1.38 21.90 13.72
N ASP A 190 1.25 21.89 12.41
CA ASP A 190 1.68 22.92 11.49
C ASP A 190 0.52 23.32 10.57
N LYS A 191 0.74 24.23 9.64
CA LYS A 191 -0.31 24.73 8.74
C LYS A 191 -0.97 23.62 7.92
N ASP A 192 -0.19 22.63 7.49
CA ASP A 192 -0.66 21.54 6.62
C ASP A 192 -1.45 20.48 7.42
N SER A 193 -1.02 20.17 8.63
CA SER A 193 -1.66 19.16 9.49
C SER A 193 -2.87 19.71 10.28
N LEU A 194 -3.00 21.03 10.38
CA LEU A 194 -4.08 21.66 11.14
C LEU A 194 -5.47 21.31 10.60
N GLU A 195 -5.64 21.31 9.27
CA GLU A 195 -6.92 20.93 8.65
C GLU A 195 -7.27 19.48 8.94
N VAL A 196 -6.29 18.59 8.78
CA VAL A 196 -6.45 17.16 9.10
C VAL A 196 -6.78 16.95 10.58
N ALA A 197 -6.16 17.73 11.47
CA ALA A 197 -6.47 17.68 12.91
C ALA A 197 -7.91 18.10 13.20
N LYS A 198 -8.45 19.10 12.50
CA LYS A 198 -9.86 19.52 12.60
C LYS A 198 -10.81 18.42 12.10
N GLU A 199 -10.50 17.79 10.96
CA GLU A 199 -11.30 16.70 10.44
C GLU A 199 -11.35 15.49 11.39
N PHE A 200 -10.23 15.12 12.01
CA PHE A 200 -10.25 14.11 13.07
C PHE A 200 -11.04 14.58 14.30
N GLY A 201 -11.01 15.88 14.59
CA GLY A 201 -11.74 16.49 15.69
C GLY A 201 -13.27 16.36 15.62
N GLU A 202 -13.83 16.03 14.45
CA GLU A 202 -15.26 15.78 14.28
C GLU A 202 -15.73 14.48 15.00
N PHE A 203 -14.83 13.51 15.21
CA PHE A 203 -15.18 12.22 15.81
C PHE A 203 -14.16 11.70 16.83
N ALA A 204 -13.03 12.35 17.00
CA ALA A 204 -11.97 12.00 17.94
C ALA A 204 -11.52 13.22 18.74
N LYS A 205 -10.90 12.98 19.89
CA LYS A 205 -10.25 14.04 20.66
C LYS A 205 -8.85 14.26 20.11
N VAL A 206 -8.54 15.46 19.62
CA VAL A 206 -7.22 15.79 19.07
C VAL A 206 -6.59 16.89 19.91
N LYS A 207 -5.30 16.71 20.22
CA LYS A 207 -4.51 17.71 20.94
C LYS A 207 -3.15 17.93 20.27
N ALA A 208 -2.66 19.16 20.40
CA ALA A 208 -1.33 19.56 19.95
C ALA A 208 -0.28 19.28 21.02
N VAL A 209 0.85 18.73 20.61
CA VAL A 209 2.01 18.49 21.48
C VAL A 209 3.23 19.31 20.98
N ASP A 210 3.87 20.02 21.90
CA ASP A 210 4.94 20.97 21.53
C ASP A 210 6.36 20.37 21.52
N LYS A 211 6.64 19.34 22.34
CA LYS A 211 8.01 18.85 22.61
C LYS A 211 8.14 17.33 22.79
N MET A 212 7.27 16.56 22.20
CA MET A 212 7.36 15.11 22.34
C MET A 212 7.41 14.46 20.96
N ASP A 213 8.60 14.02 20.59
CA ASP A 213 8.82 13.29 19.34
C ASP A 213 8.67 11.78 19.60
N ALA A 214 7.44 11.30 19.49
CA ALA A 214 7.15 9.87 19.61
C ALA A 214 6.10 9.47 18.57
N ARG A 215 6.21 8.25 18.07
CA ARG A 215 5.27 7.69 17.10
C ARG A 215 4.82 6.32 17.60
N PHE A 216 3.59 6.24 18.11
CA PHE A 216 3.00 4.98 18.57
C PHE A 216 1.49 4.98 18.47
N CYS A 217 0.91 3.79 18.52
CA CYS A 217 -0.52 3.55 18.62
C CYS A 217 -0.77 2.51 19.70
N ILE A 218 -1.66 2.81 20.64
CA ILE A 218 -2.10 1.90 21.70
C ILE A 218 -3.56 1.59 21.46
N VAL A 219 -3.93 0.33 21.51
CA VAL A 219 -5.31 -0.14 21.37
C VAL A 219 -5.72 -0.89 22.63
N ASP A 220 -6.81 -0.46 23.25
CA ASP A 220 -7.45 -1.05 24.43
C ASP A 220 -6.51 -1.27 25.63
N GLU A 221 -5.37 -0.57 25.67
CA GLU A 221 -4.29 -0.79 26.65
C GLU A 221 -3.76 -2.23 26.66
N GLN A 222 -3.96 -2.97 25.54
CA GLN A 222 -3.52 -4.35 25.35
C GLN A 222 -2.42 -4.44 24.29
N GLU A 223 -2.63 -3.76 23.17
CA GLU A 223 -1.71 -3.80 22.04
C GLU A 223 -1.06 -2.42 21.84
N LEU A 224 0.22 -2.44 21.49
CA LEU A 224 1.02 -1.27 21.19
C LEU A 224 1.83 -1.50 19.92
N VAL A 225 1.82 -0.54 19.02
CA VAL A 225 2.84 -0.41 17.96
C VAL A 225 3.58 0.91 18.16
N PHE A 226 4.90 0.87 18.21
CA PHE A 226 5.72 2.08 18.24
C PHE A 226 6.81 2.03 17.17
N MET A 227 7.15 3.19 16.62
CA MET A 227 8.17 3.34 15.59
C MET A 227 9.49 3.68 16.26
N VAL A 228 10.55 3.04 15.79
CA VAL A 228 11.90 3.13 16.41
C VAL A 228 12.65 4.38 15.96
N MET A 229 12.31 4.92 14.77
CA MET A 229 13.03 6.05 14.16
C MET A 229 12.11 7.25 13.95
N ASP A 230 12.67 8.45 13.86
CA ASP A 230 11.93 9.62 13.38
C ASP A 230 11.57 9.45 11.90
N ASP A 231 10.39 9.86 11.50
CA ASP A 231 9.93 9.75 10.11
C ASP A 231 10.55 10.83 9.18
N LYS A 232 11.29 11.78 9.73
CA LYS A 232 12.11 12.73 8.97
C LYS A 232 13.38 12.10 8.44
N ASP A 233 13.93 11.13 9.21
CA ASP A 233 15.26 10.56 8.98
C ASP A 233 15.21 9.19 8.29
N VAL A 234 14.00 8.63 8.06
CA VAL A 234 13.85 7.28 7.52
C VAL A 234 13.04 7.26 6.23
N HIS A 235 13.58 6.57 5.22
CA HIS A 235 12.82 6.29 4.00
C HIS A 235 11.64 5.34 4.32
N PRO A 236 10.46 5.51 3.69
CA PRO A 236 9.27 4.70 3.97
C PRO A 236 9.49 3.19 3.96
N THR A 237 10.31 2.67 3.06
CA THR A 237 10.61 1.24 2.92
C THR A 237 11.43 0.67 4.09
N TYR A 238 12.20 1.53 4.78
CA TYR A 238 13.08 1.14 5.89
C TYR A 238 12.53 1.56 7.26
N ASP A 239 11.33 2.15 7.32
CA ASP A 239 10.66 2.47 8.58
C ASP A 239 10.42 1.17 9.36
N VAL A 240 10.72 1.18 10.65
CA VAL A 240 10.61 0.01 11.54
C VAL A 240 9.65 0.33 12.66
N GLY A 241 8.65 -0.53 12.83
CA GLY A 241 7.76 -0.53 13.97
C GLY A 241 7.95 -1.79 14.80
N ILE A 242 7.83 -1.68 16.11
CA ILE A 242 7.76 -2.80 17.03
C ILE A 242 6.32 -2.92 17.50
N TRP A 243 5.74 -4.07 17.26
CA TRP A 243 4.43 -4.44 17.80
C TRP A 243 4.60 -5.27 19.07
N VAL A 244 3.78 -4.96 20.05
CA VAL A 244 3.77 -5.64 21.35
C VAL A 244 2.32 -5.90 21.76
N ASN A 245 2.00 -7.14 22.08
CA ASN A 245 0.71 -7.56 22.60
C ASN A 245 0.86 -8.05 24.04
N THR A 246 1.01 -7.10 24.94
CA THR A 246 1.09 -7.37 26.38
C THR A 246 0.37 -6.27 27.16
N PRO A 247 -0.68 -6.63 27.90
CA PRO A 247 -1.44 -5.68 28.72
C PRO A 247 -0.56 -4.92 29.72
N TYR A 248 0.46 -5.59 30.27
CA TYR A 248 1.36 -4.98 31.27
C TYR A 248 2.08 -3.74 30.71
N PHE A 249 2.75 -3.88 29.55
CA PHE A 249 3.50 -2.80 28.95
C PHE A 249 2.60 -1.78 28.25
N SER A 250 1.56 -2.27 27.55
CA SER A 250 0.63 -1.40 26.81
C SER A 250 -0.19 -0.52 27.75
N ALA A 251 -0.62 -1.03 28.92
CA ALA A 251 -1.30 -0.23 29.93
C ALA A 251 -0.36 0.81 30.59
N ALA A 252 0.91 0.44 30.83
CA ALA A 252 1.87 1.41 31.34
C ALA A 252 2.10 2.56 30.36
N MET A 253 2.23 2.27 29.06
CA MET A 253 2.33 3.29 28.02
C MET A 253 1.05 4.11 27.86
N GLY A 254 -0.12 3.49 28.01
CA GLY A 254 -1.42 4.18 28.05
C GLY A 254 -1.51 5.18 29.21
N ASN A 255 -1.04 4.80 30.39
CA ASN A 255 -0.97 5.69 31.55
C ASN A 255 -0.02 6.88 31.30
N LEU A 256 1.15 6.64 30.74
CA LEU A 256 2.10 7.72 30.36
C LEU A 256 1.49 8.67 29.33
N PHE A 257 0.83 8.13 28.32
CA PHE A 257 0.09 8.94 27.33
C PHE A 257 -0.99 9.79 28.02
N ASN A 258 -1.79 9.22 28.91
CA ASN A 258 -2.83 9.92 29.65
C ASN A 258 -2.29 11.01 30.58
N MET A 259 -1.14 10.82 31.20
CA MET A 259 -0.44 11.85 31.97
C MET A 259 0.01 13.00 31.08
N ALA A 260 0.63 12.71 29.95
CA ALA A 260 1.05 13.72 28.98
C ALA A 260 -0.15 14.45 28.37
N TRP A 261 -1.24 13.72 28.06
CA TRP A 261 -2.46 14.25 27.47
C TRP A 261 -3.08 15.41 28.25
N LYS A 262 -3.01 15.38 29.58
CA LYS A 262 -3.53 16.44 30.44
C LYS A 262 -2.88 17.80 30.18
N ASN A 263 -1.62 17.80 29.79
CA ASN A 263 -0.80 19.00 29.57
C ASN A 263 -0.74 19.45 28.10
N MET A 264 -1.36 18.70 27.18
CA MET A 264 -1.40 19.05 25.76
C MET A 264 -2.46 20.13 25.50
N LYS A 265 -2.20 20.97 24.50
CA LYS A 265 -3.11 22.06 24.10
C LYS A 265 -4.20 21.55 23.16
N ASP A 266 -5.39 22.08 23.30
CA ASP A 266 -6.47 21.82 22.34
C ASP A 266 -6.13 22.44 20.98
N VAL A 267 -6.62 21.82 19.88
CA VAL A 267 -6.37 22.27 18.51
C VAL A 267 -6.76 23.75 18.30
N SER A 268 -7.86 24.20 18.93
CA SER A 268 -8.33 25.58 18.86
C SER A 268 -7.38 26.60 19.50
N VAL A 269 -6.61 26.19 20.48
CA VAL A 269 -5.59 27.02 21.15
C VAL A 269 -4.31 27.02 20.31
N ALA A 270 -3.89 25.86 19.82
CA ALA A 270 -2.70 25.72 19.01
C ALA A 270 -2.83 26.46 17.66
N SER A 271 -4.02 26.50 17.06
CA SER A 271 -4.26 27.21 15.81
C SER A 271 -4.06 28.73 15.85
N LYS A 272 -4.10 29.33 17.05
CA LYS A 272 -3.87 30.78 17.23
C LYS A 272 -2.38 31.15 17.28
N SER A 273 -1.52 30.16 17.40
CA SER A 273 -0.05 30.34 17.51
C SER A 273 0.70 29.88 16.25
N LEU A 274 0.02 29.40 15.23
CA LEU A 274 0.52 29.02 13.91
C LEU A 274 0.22 30.09 12.85
#